data_2af21f2b4e24e41af8b44a0dcd0a9642
#
_entry.id   2af21f2b4e24e41af8b44a0dcd0a9642
#
_cell.length_a   1.000
_cell.length_b   1.000
_cell.length_c   1.000
_cell.angle_alpha   90.00
_cell.angle_beta   90.00
_cell.angle_gamma   90.00
#
_symmetry.space_group_name_H-M   'P 1'
#
loop_
_entity.id
_entity.type
_entity.pdbx_description
1 polymer ?
#
loop_
_entity_poly.entity_id
_entity_poly.type
_entity_poly.pdbx_seq_one_letter_code
_entity_poly.pdbx_strand_id
1 'polypeptide(L)'
;MRFEWRREGPAELCGGNCRVWVSAVGYITADTPREFETFAKDPNVHGAVLVLDSDGGSVLGTLALGRAIRNLGMITTIGRTTVLPRIGNGERRATLSPDGSCESMCAFLLLAGARRYVPPEAHVLVHQIWLGKKRKQALESNYSAEELNIVQRDIGRLVQYTIEMGGSGELLETALRIPPWEPLYRLSVDELRRMKLTTAEALFEPDVVGSPPPKSTTSLATVGQPAAPRD
;
A
#
# COMPACT_ATOMS: atom_id res chain seq x y z
N MET A 1 6.13 -12.07 4.48
CA MET A 1 6.23 -11.23 3.25
C MET A 1 7.69 -10.86 3.05
N ARG A 2 8.18 -10.83 1.83
CA ARG A 2 9.58 -10.51 1.51
C ARG A 2 9.67 -9.17 0.84
N PHE A 3 10.61 -8.31 1.29
CA PHE A 3 10.85 -6.96 0.74
C PHE A 3 12.19 -6.93 0.02
N GLU A 4 12.21 -6.45 -1.23
CA GLU A 4 13.43 -6.40 -2.02
C GLU A 4 13.39 -5.19 -2.97
N TRP A 5 14.49 -4.45 -3.01
CA TRP A 5 14.69 -3.44 -4.05
C TRP A 5 14.74 -4.08 -5.44
N ARG A 6 14.07 -3.46 -6.37
CA ARG A 6 14.06 -3.85 -7.78
C ARG A 6 14.29 -2.63 -8.66
N ARG A 7 15.00 -2.88 -9.74
CA ARG A 7 15.21 -1.90 -10.81
C ARG A 7 14.73 -2.50 -12.11
N GLU A 8 14.08 -1.67 -12.92
CA GLU A 8 13.55 -2.05 -14.21
C GLU A 8 14.65 -2.54 -15.16
N GLY A 9 14.30 -3.50 -16.03
CA GLY A 9 15.17 -4.03 -17.04
C GLY A 9 14.43 -4.74 -18.17
N PRO A 10 15.16 -5.10 -19.21
CA PRO A 10 16.60 -4.85 -19.39
C PRO A 10 16.97 -3.36 -19.54
N ALA A 11 18.23 -3.01 -19.23
CA ALA A 11 18.68 -1.61 -19.18
C ALA A 11 18.50 -0.86 -20.51
N GLU A 12 18.64 -1.58 -21.60
CA GLU A 12 18.53 -1.06 -22.96
C GLU A 12 17.12 -0.55 -23.28
N LEU A 13 16.09 -1.08 -22.60
CA LEU A 13 14.70 -0.67 -22.81
C LEU A 13 14.30 0.56 -22.01
N CYS A 14 14.90 0.80 -20.85
CA CYS A 14 14.58 1.94 -19.98
C CYS A 14 15.64 3.05 -20.00
N GLY A 15 16.81 2.83 -20.62
CA GLY A 15 17.90 3.80 -20.70
C GLY A 15 18.33 4.34 -19.33
N GLY A 16 18.48 5.66 -19.21
CA GLY A 16 18.81 6.31 -17.94
C GLY A 16 17.64 6.40 -16.95
N ASN A 17 16.40 6.19 -17.39
CA ASN A 17 15.16 6.41 -16.64
C ASN A 17 14.53 5.10 -16.12
N CYS A 18 15.34 4.09 -15.81
CA CYS A 18 14.83 2.83 -15.27
C CYS A 18 14.14 3.04 -13.92
N ARG A 19 12.88 2.63 -13.83
CA ARG A 19 12.09 2.71 -12.61
C ARG A 19 12.69 1.86 -11.50
N VAL A 20 12.54 2.33 -10.26
CA VAL A 20 12.98 1.61 -9.06
C VAL A 20 11.80 1.48 -8.11
N TRP A 21 11.63 0.32 -7.51
CA TRP A 21 10.56 0.06 -6.55
C TRP A 21 10.99 -0.95 -5.49
N VAL A 22 10.22 -1.01 -4.41
CA VAL A 22 10.29 -2.09 -3.42
C VAL A 22 9.23 -3.13 -3.78
N SER A 23 9.65 -4.36 -4.04
CA SER A 23 8.77 -5.50 -4.24
C SER A 23 8.39 -6.10 -2.89
N ALA A 24 7.10 -6.27 -2.59
CA ALA A 24 6.56 -6.86 -1.37
C ALA A 24 5.68 -8.07 -1.72
N VAL A 25 6.25 -9.27 -1.62
CA VAL A 25 5.63 -10.50 -2.11
C VAL A 25 5.42 -11.52 -0.99
N GLY A 26 4.27 -12.20 -1.01
CA GLY A 26 3.93 -13.33 -0.15
C GLY A 26 3.06 -12.96 1.05
N TYR A 27 2.87 -13.93 1.96
CA TYR A 27 1.99 -13.79 3.12
C TYR A 27 2.48 -12.78 4.15
N ILE A 28 1.54 -12.03 4.73
CA ILE A 28 1.77 -11.16 5.87
C ILE A 28 1.68 -12.01 7.14
N THR A 29 2.79 -12.17 7.85
CA THR A 29 2.85 -12.88 9.14
C THR A 29 2.92 -11.90 10.31
N ALA A 30 2.86 -12.40 11.54
CA ALA A 30 3.06 -11.59 12.73
C ALA A 30 4.48 -11.00 12.80
N ASP A 31 5.47 -11.65 12.17
CA ASP A 31 6.87 -11.22 12.14
C ASP A 31 7.19 -10.24 11.00
N THR A 32 6.31 -10.12 10.00
CA THR A 32 6.53 -9.26 8.83
C THR A 32 6.84 -7.80 9.19
N PRO A 33 6.20 -7.16 10.20
CA PRO A 33 6.56 -5.80 10.59
C PRO A 33 8.02 -5.67 11.04
N ARG A 34 8.54 -6.64 11.80
CA ARG A 34 9.94 -6.65 12.26
C ARG A 34 10.93 -6.86 11.11
N GLU A 35 10.57 -7.70 10.14
CA GLU A 35 11.35 -7.90 8.91
C GLU A 35 11.40 -6.60 8.10
N PHE A 36 10.27 -5.90 8.00
CA PHE A 36 10.17 -4.61 7.32
C PHE A 36 10.96 -3.51 8.04
N GLU A 37 10.95 -3.43 9.37
CA GLU A 37 11.75 -2.48 10.15
C GLU A 37 13.25 -2.61 9.85
N THR A 38 13.71 -3.84 9.64
CA THR A 38 15.11 -4.09 9.24
C THR A 38 15.40 -3.57 7.84
N PHE A 39 14.48 -3.80 6.90
CA PHE A 39 14.55 -3.28 5.53
C PHE A 39 14.47 -1.75 5.48
N ALA A 40 13.62 -1.16 6.32
CA ALA A 40 13.34 0.28 6.38
C ALA A 40 14.49 1.12 6.99
N LYS A 41 15.59 0.49 7.43
CA LYS A 41 16.83 1.21 7.81
C LYS A 41 17.53 1.86 6.61
N ASP A 42 17.23 1.41 5.40
CA ASP A 42 17.67 2.07 4.17
C ASP A 42 16.92 3.39 4.00
N PRO A 43 17.59 4.56 3.99
CA PRO A 43 16.94 5.86 3.89
C PRO A 43 16.18 6.06 2.57
N ASN A 44 16.52 5.32 1.51
CA ASN A 44 15.83 5.39 0.23
C ASN A 44 14.42 4.83 0.25
N VAL A 45 14.00 4.16 1.34
CA VAL A 45 12.65 3.63 1.52
C VAL A 45 11.61 4.74 1.71
N HIS A 46 12.03 5.93 2.20
CA HIS A 46 11.14 7.08 2.36
C HIS A 46 10.57 7.53 1.00
N GLY A 47 9.24 7.57 0.90
CA GLY A 47 8.55 7.96 -0.32
C GLY A 47 8.63 6.96 -1.48
N ALA A 48 9.32 5.83 -1.29
CA ALA A 48 9.48 4.83 -2.33
C ALA A 48 8.15 4.17 -2.73
N VAL A 49 8.10 3.67 -3.95
CA VAL A 49 6.98 2.87 -4.45
C VAL A 49 7.08 1.46 -3.90
N LEU A 50 6.04 1.01 -3.18
CA LEU A 50 5.86 -0.35 -2.68
C LEU A 50 4.87 -1.09 -3.58
N VAL A 51 5.34 -2.11 -4.28
CA VAL A 51 4.55 -2.97 -5.16
C VAL A 51 4.14 -4.22 -4.40
N LEU A 52 2.84 -4.39 -4.21
CA LEU A 52 2.22 -5.50 -3.48
C LEU A 52 1.81 -6.62 -4.43
N ASP A 53 2.15 -7.87 -4.06
CA ASP A 53 1.64 -9.11 -4.65
C ASP A 53 1.50 -10.14 -3.51
N SER A 54 0.29 -10.26 -2.94
CA SER A 54 0.11 -10.93 -1.65
C SER A 54 -1.28 -11.50 -1.45
N ASP A 55 -1.34 -12.71 -0.90
CA ASP A 55 -2.59 -13.37 -0.48
C ASP A 55 -3.09 -12.91 0.91
N GLY A 56 -2.51 -11.83 1.45
CA GLY A 56 -2.90 -11.29 2.76
C GLY A 56 -2.23 -12.01 3.93
N GLY A 57 -2.97 -12.19 5.04
CA GLY A 57 -2.46 -12.92 6.21
C GLY A 57 -2.88 -12.34 7.56
N SER A 58 -1.93 -12.08 8.45
CA SER A 58 -2.18 -11.64 9.84
C SER A 58 -2.80 -10.24 9.91
N VAL A 59 -3.95 -10.12 10.61
CA VAL A 59 -4.57 -8.82 10.91
C VAL A 59 -3.57 -7.93 11.65
N LEU A 60 -3.04 -8.37 12.78
CA LEU A 60 -2.13 -7.57 13.60
C LEU A 60 -0.83 -7.22 12.86
N GLY A 61 -0.30 -8.18 12.09
CA GLY A 61 0.88 -7.95 11.24
C GLY A 61 0.60 -6.87 10.18
N THR A 62 -0.56 -6.90 9.55
CA THR A 62 -0.96 -5.88 8.56
C THR A 62 -1.11 -4.50 9.17
N LEU A 63 -1.76 -4.39 10.34
CA LEU A 63 -1.96 -3.09 11.00
C LEU A 63 -0.63 -2.44 11.41
N ALA A 64 0.30 -3.23 11.97
CA ALA A 64 1.62 -2.74 12.37
C ALA A 64 2.47 -2.35 11.15
N LEU A 65 2.55 -3.23 10.14
CA LEU A 65 3.26 -2.98 8.89
C LEU A 65 2.72 -1.75 8.16
N GLY A 66 1.39 -1.63 8.08
CA GLY A 66 0.76 -0.50 7.39
C GLY A 66 1.08 0.85 8.05
N ARG A 67 1.11 0.92 9.38
CA ARG A 67 1.53 2.15 10.07
C ARG A 67 2.99 2.51 9.77
N ALA A 68 3.87 1.51 9.73
CA ALA A 68 5.27 1.73 9.36
C ALA A 68 5.40 2.26 7.92
N ILE A 69 4.69 1.66 6.95
CA ILE A 69 4.64 2.11 5.55
C ILE A 69 4.11 3.55 5.45
N ARG A 70 3.03 3.89 6.17
CA ARG A 70 2.44 5.23 6.20
C ARG A 70 3.42 6.26 6.76
N ASN A 71 4.10 5.95 7.85
CA ASN A 71 5.07 6.84 8.49
C ASN A 71 6.28 7.15 7.59
N LEU A 72 6.64 6.23 6.69
CA LEU A 72 7.68 6.42 5.68
C LEU A 72 7.19 7.18 4.43
N GLY A 73 5.90 7.55 4.38
CA GLY A 73 5.33 8.25 3.24
C GLY A 73 5.33 7.46 1.94
N MET A 74 5.43 6.13 2.00
CA MET A 74 5.53 5.29 0.80
C MET A 74 4.28 5.37 -0.06
N ILE A 75 4.45 5.13 -1.36
CA ILE A 75 3.37 4.99 -2.34
C ILE A 75 3.08 3.50 -2.50
N THR A 76 1.82 3.08 -2.43
CA THR A 76 1.45 1.68 -2.63
C THR A 76 0.77 1.45 -3.97
N THR A 77 1.10 0.32 -4.57
CA THR A 77 0.46 -0.18 -5.79
C THR A 77 0.42 -1.70 -5.79
N ILE A 78 -0.27 -2.28 -6.76
CA ILE A 78 -0.34 -3.72 -6.99
C ILE A 78 0.36 -4.03 -8.31
N GLY A 79 1.11 -5.12 -8.34
CA GLY A 79 1.75 -5.58 -9.55
C GLY A 79 2.64 -6.79 -9.31
N ARG A 80 2.86 -7.55 -10.35
CA ARG A 80 3.74 -8.71 -10.30
C ARG A 80 5.17 -8.33 -10.70
N THR A 81 6.10 -8.59 -9.81
CA THR A 81 7.53 -8.39 -10.05
C THR A 81 8.17 -9.69 -10.51
N THR A 82 8.68 -9.72 -11.74
CA THR A 82 9.40 -10.88 -12.31
C THR A 82 10.88 -10.54 -12.43
N VAL A 83 11.71 -11.30 -11.70
CA VAL A 83 13.16 -11.12 -11.72
C VAL A 83 13.74 -11.68 -13.01
N LEU A 84 14.52 -10.88 -13.72
CA LEU A 84 15.19 -11.28 -14.96
C LEU A 84 16.45 -12.11 -14.67
N PRO A 85 16.84 -13.00 -15.59
CA PRO A 85 18.11 -13.70 -15.54
C PRO A 85 19.28 -12.69 -15.43
N ARG A 86 20.30 -13.02 -14.65
CA ARG A 86 21.54 -12.22 -14.61
C ARG A 86 22.28 -12.35 -15.94
N ILE A 87 22.69 -11.21 -16.49
CA ILE A 87 23.60 -11.15 -17.64
C ILE A 87 25.00 -10.78 -17.06
N GLY A 88 25.92 -11.73 -17.06
CA GLY A 88 27.25 -11.55 -16.50
C GLY A 88 27.24 -11.24 -15.00
N ASN A 89 28.14 -10.35 -14.55
CA ASN A 89 28.23 -9.87 -13.15
C ASN A 89 27.29 -8.67 -12.88
N GLY A 90 26.34 -8.39 -13.77
CA GLY A 90 25.47 -7.24 -13.68
C GLY A 90 24.46 -7.32 -12.52
N GLU A 91 23.80 -6.18 -12.25
CA GLU A 91 22.70 -6.04 -11.30
C GLU A 91 21.52 -6.93 -11.68
N ARG A 92 20.85 -7.54 -10.69
CA ARG A 92 19.58 -8.23 -10.93
C ARG A 92 18.50 -7.21 -11.23
N ARG A 93 17.99 -7.26 -12.44
CA ARG A 93 16.89 -6.43 -12.89
C ARG A 93 15.57 -7.20 -12.86
N ALA A 94 14.46 -6.48 -13.00
CA ALA A 94 13.12 -7.04 -12.95
C ALA A 94 12.20 -6.35 -13.94
N THR A 95 11.12 -7.02 -14.31
CA THR A 95 9.96 -6.39 -14.95
C THR A 95 8.83 -6.24 -13.96
N LEU A 96 8.04 -5.21 -14.13
CA LEU A 96 6.83 -4.96 -13.37
C LEU A 96 5.62 -5.09 -14.30
N SER A 97 4.78 -6.08 -14.03
CA SER A 97 3.52 -6.31 -14.72
C SER A 97 2.36 -5.81 -13.88
N PRO A 98 1.32 -5.18 -14.47
CA PRO A 98 0.19 -4.61 -13.73
C PRO A 98 -0.79 -5.66 -13.19
N ASP A 99 -0.70 -6.92 -13.60
CA ASP A 99 -1.63 -8.03 -13.31
C ASP A 99 -1.39 -8.72 -11.95
N GLY A 100 -0.87 -8.00 -10.96
CA GLY A 100 -0.66 -8.50 -9.60
C GLY A 100 -1.96 -8.77 -8.83
N SER A 101 -1.86 -9.54 -7.74
CA SER A 101 -2.98 -9.86 -6.86
C SER A 101 -2.74 -9.32 -5.44
N CYS A 102 -3.81 -8.79 -4.85
CA CYS A 102 -3.82 -8.29 -3.48
C CYS A 102 -5.08 -8.78 -2.76
N GLU A 103 -4.92 -9.84 -1.97
CA GLU A 103 -6.04 -10.57 -1.39
C GLU A 103 -6.17 -10.30 0.11
N SER A 104 -7.40 -10.31 0.61
CA SER A 104 -7.72 -10.29 2.04
C SER A 104 -7.05 -9.10 2.75
N MET A 105 -6.17 -9.36 3.73
CA MET A 105 -5.46 -8.33 4.49
C MET A 105 -4.52 -7.47 3.64
N CYS A 106 -4.15 -7.91 2.43
CA CYS A 106 -3.40 -7.08 1.49
C CYS A 106 -4.20 -5.84 1.06
N ALA A 107 -5.53 -5.94 0.88
CA ALA A 107 -6.37 -4.79 0.55
C ALA A 107 -6.30 -3.70 1.65
N PHE A 108 -6.22 -4.10 2.91
CA PHE A 108 -6.01 -3.16 4.02
C PHE A 108 -4.58 -2.62 4.06
N LEU A 109 -3.58 -3.44 3.69
CA LEU A 109 -2.20 -2.95 3.58
C LEU A 109 -2.05 -1.91 2.47
N LEU A 110 -2.76 -2.06 1.35
CA LEU A 110 -2.78 -1.08 0.26
C LEU A 110 -3.20 0.31 0.74
N LEU A 111 -4.12 0.41 1.73
CA LEU A 111 -4.53 1.68 2.34
C LEU A 111 -3.37 2.43 3.01
N ALA A 112 -2.30 1.75 3.39
CA ALA A 112 -1.15 2.36 4.08
C ALA A 112 -0.42 3.40 3.22
N GLY A 113 -0.47 3.29 1.89
CA GLY A 113 0.18 4.25 1.00
C GLY A 113 -0.28 5.68 1.21
N ALA A 114 0.67 6.63 1.24
CA ALA A 114 0.36 8.06 1.21
C ALA A 114 -0.35 8.44 -0.10
N ARG A 115 0.07 7.84 -1.20
CA ARG A 115 -0.62 7.78 -2.50
C ARG A 115 -0.84 6.32 -2.86
N ARG A 116 -1.96 6.00 -3.49
CA ARG A 116 -2.36 4.64 -3.85
C ARG A 116 -2.78 4.57 -5.30
N TYR A 117 -2.24 3.62 -6.02
CA TYR A 117 -2.62 3.36 -7.40
C TYR A 117 -2.93 1.88 -7.59
N VAL A 118 -4.06 1.58 -8.20
CA VAL A 118 -4.45 0.22 -8.57
C VAL A 118 -4.55 0.15 -10.09
N PRO A 119 -3.66 -0.57 -10.77
CA PRO A 119 -3.78 -0.80 -12.21
C PRO A 119 -5.11 -1.47 -12.56
N PRO A 120 -5.73 -1.17 -13.72
CA PRO A 120 -6.97 -1.80 -14.14
C PRO A 120 -6.91 -3.33 -14.25
N GLU A 121 -5.73 -3.85 -14.55
CA GLU A 121 -5.45 -5.29 -14.69
C GLU A 121 -5.27 -5.98 -13.33
N ALA A 122 -4.96 -5.23 -12.27
CA ALA A 122 -4.72 -5.77 -10.94
C ALA A 122 -6.01 -6.31 -10.30
N HIS A 123 -5.83 -7.26 -9.39
CA HIS A 123 -6.93 -7.88 -8.68
C HIS A 123 -6.86 -7.53 -7.19
N VAL A 124 -7.89 -6.86 -6.68
CA VAL A 124 -8.11 -6.65 -5.24
C VAL A 124 -9.28 -7.52 -4.82
N LEU A 125 -9.02 -8.49 -3.95
CA LEU A 125 -10.00 -9.46 -3.52
C LEU A 125 -10.18 -9.42 -2.01
N VAL A 126 -11.43 -9.46 -1.56
CA VAL A 126 -11.77 -9.34 -0.14
C VAL A 126 -12.68 -10.46 0.33
N HIS A 127 -12.59 -10.77 1.60
CA HIS A 127 -13.48 -11.64 2.36
C HIS A 127 -13.42 -11.27 3.84
N GLN A 128 -14.33 -11.80 4.66
CA GLN A 128 -14.33 -11.50 6.09
C GLN A 128 -13.07 -12.02 6.79
N ILE A 129 -12.67 -11.35 7.87
CA ILE A 129 -11.57 -11.82 8.71
C ILE A 129 -11.93 -13.15 9.36
N TRP A 130 -10.93 -13.97 9.57
CA TRP A 130 -11.10 -15.38 9.93
C TRP A 130 -9.98 -15.87 10.85
N LEU A 131 -10.30 -16.77 11.78
CA LEU A 131 -9.28 -17.46 12.57
C LEU A 131 -8.60 -18.55 11.71
N GLY A 132 -7.37 -18.28 11.27
CA GLY A 132 -6.67 -19.11 10.29
C GLY A 132 -6.62 -20.60 10.58
N LYS A 133 -6.68 -21.00 11.86
CA LYS A 133 -6.71 -22.39 12.31
C LYS A 133 -7.97 -23.15 11.81
N LYS A 134 -9.07 -22.44 11.54
CA LYS A 134 -10.37 -23.03 11.19
C LYS A 134 -10.73 -22.90 9.70
N ARG A 135 -9.85 -22.31 8.88
CA ARG A 135 -10.13 -22.04 7.47
C ARG A 135 -10.56 -23.26 6.66
N LYS A 136 -9.95 -24.43 6.91
CA LYS A 136 -10.24 -25.65 6.14
C LYS A 136 -11.57 -26.32 6.48
N GLN A 137 -12.18 -25.97 7.62
CA GLN A 137 -13.42 -26.54 8.13
C GLN A 137 -14.40 -25.43 8.54
N ALA A 138 -14.47 -24.41 7.74
CA ALA A 138 -15.17 -23.16 8.06
C ALA A 138 -16.65 -23.38 8.43
N LEU A 139 -17.36 -24.20 7.67
CA LEU A 139 -18.78 -24.50 7.90
C LEU A 139 -19.03 -25.38 9.14
N GLU A 140 -18.07 -26.19 9.52
CA GLU A 140 -18.19 -27.15 10.64
C GLU A 140 -17.62 -26.59 11.95
N SER A 141 -16.95 -25.43 11.88
CA SER A 141 -16.23 -24.88 13.02
C SER A 141 -17.16 -24.11 13.96
N ASN A 142 -17.18 -24.52 15.21
CA ASN A 142 -17.78 -23.76 16.30
C ASN A 142 -16.76 -22.79 16.88
N TYR A 143 -17.17 -21.54 17.14
CA TYR A 143 -16.38 -20.55 17.84
C TYR A 143 -16.69 -20.56 19.32
N SER A 144 -15.67 -20.60 20.18
CA SER A 144 -15.82 -20.30 21.60
C SER A 144 -16.11 -18.81 21.81
N ALA A 145 -16.63 -18.45 23.00
CA ALA A 145 -16.84 -17.06 23.36
C ALA A 145 -15.54 -16.25 23.30
N GLU A 146 -14.40 -16.85 23.69
CA GLU A 146 -13.08 -16.23 23.62
C GLU A 146 -12.65 -15.96 22.15
N GLU A 147 -12.83 -16.94 21.26
CA GLU A 147 -12.52 -16.79 19.84
C GLU A 147 -13.39 -15.73 19.17
N LEU A 148 -14.68 -15.65 19.50
CA LEU A 148 -15.58 -14.58 19.04
C LEU A 148 -15.10 -13.20 19.55
N ASN A 149 -14.67 -13.10 20.80
CA ASN A 149 -14.13 -11.86 21.36
C ASN A 149 -12.86 -11.41 20.61
N ILE A 150 -11.98 -12.35 20.23
CA ILE A 150 -10.79 -12.05 19.41
C ILE A 150 -11.21 -11.46 18.06
N VAL A 151 -12.15 -12.10 17.36
CA VAL A 151 -12.63 -11.64 16.03
C VAL A 151 -13.27 -10.26 16.15
N GLN A 152 -14.15 -10.02 17.12
CA GLN A 152 -14.80 -8.72 17.32
C GLN A 152 -13.78 -7.60 17.61
N ARG A 153 -12.79 -7.89 18.45
CA ARG A 153 -11.71 -6.95 18.74
C ARG A 153 -10.89 -6.63 17.50
N ASP A 154 -10.60 -7.61 16.65
CA ASP A 154 -9.83 -7.41 15.42
C ASP A 154 -10.65 -6.65 14.37
N ILE A 155 -11.98 -6.84 14.31
CA ILE A 155 -12.89 -5.99 13.52
C ILE A 155 -12.79 -4.53 13.98
N GLY A 156 -12.89 -4.28 15.30
CA GLY A 156 -12.77 -2.93 15.85
C GLY A 156 -11.44 -2.26 15.50
N ARG A 157 -10.34 -3.01 15.56
CA ARG A 157 -9.00 -2.53 15.16
C ARG A 157 -8.92 -2.21 13.66
N LEU A 158 -9.55 -3.02 12.82
CA LEU A 158 -9.62 -2.77 11.37
C LEU A 158 -10.44 -1.53 11.04
N VAL A 159 -11.56 -1.29 11.75
CA VAL A 159 -12.33 -0.03 11.60
C VAL A 159 -11.42 1.16 11.89
N GLN A 160 -10.77 1.17 13.06
CA GLN A 160 -9.89 2.25 13.47
C GLN A 160 -8.75 2.46 12.45
N TYR A 161 -8.09 1.40 12.03
CA TYR A 161 -7.02 1.46 11.04
C TYR A 161 -7.50 2.00 9.70
N THR A 162 -8.65 1.54 9.21
CA THR A 162 -9.22 1.99 7.93
C THR A 162 -9.44 3.51 7.94
N ILE A 163 -9.99 4.05 9.04
CA ILE A 163 -10.17 5.49 9.22
C ILE A 163 -8.82 6.22 9.30
N GLU A 164 -7.88 5.71 10.09
CA GLU A 164 -6.52 6.23 10.27
C GLU A 164 -5.78 6.34 8.92
N MET A 165 -5.95 5.35 8.05
CA MET A 165 -5.36 5.32 6.71
C MET A 165 -6.17 6.11 5.66
N GLY A 166 -7.25 6.78 6.06
CA GLY A 166 -8.09 7.57 5.16
C GLY A 166 -8.88 6.74 4.15
N GLY A 167 -9.15 5.47 4.48
CA GLY A 167 -10.03 4.58 3.75
C GLY A 167 -11.51 4.84 4.07
N SER A 168 -12.41 4.13 3.38
CA SER A 168 -13.85 4.12 3.64
C SER A 168 -14.25 2.88 4.44
N GLY A 169 -15.21 3.03 5.35
CA GLY A 169 -15.83 1.90 6.06
C GLY A 169 -16.47 0.87 5.12
N GLU A 170 -16.83 1.27 3.89
CA GLU A 170 -17.38 0.39 2.86
C GLU A 170 -16.47 -0.81 2.55
N LEU A 171 -15.14 -0.63 2.64
CA LEU A 171 -14.19 -1.74 2.45
C LEU A 171 -14.41 -2.86 3.46
N LEU A 172 -14.51 -2.50 4.74
CA LEU A 172 -14.72 -3.49 5.80
C LEU A 172 -16.12 -4.08 5.73
N GLU A 173 -17.12 -3.25 5.47
CA GLU A 173 -18.53 -3.70 5.29
C GLU A 173 -18.61 -4.73 4.17
N THR A 174 -18.02 -4.45 3.00
CA THR A 174 -18.00 -5.39 1.87
C THR A 174 -17.26 -6.66 2.23
N ALA A 175 -16.06 -6.56 2.85
CA ALA A 175 -15.30 -7.73 3.26
C ALA A 175 -16.08 -8.62 4.23
N LEU A 176 -16.78 -8.05 5.21
CA LEU A 176 -17.54 -8.80 6.22
C LEU A 176 -18.77 -9.52 5.66
N ARG A 177 -19.28 -9.14 4.48
CA ARG A 177 -20.40 -9.81 3.80
C ARG A 177 -19.98 -11.10 3.09
N ILE A 178 -18.69 -11.31 2.84
CA ILE A 178 -18.19 -12.46 2.09
C ILE A 178 -17.68 -13.53 3.05
N PRO A 179 -18.45 -14.60 3.30
CA PRO A 179 -18.05 -15.63 4.24
C PRO A 179 -16.80 -16.38 3.76
N PRO A 180 -16.03 -17.00 4.66
CA PRO A 180 -14.75 -17.65 4.31
C PRO A 180 -14.89 -18.93 3.48
N TRP A 181 -16.07 -19.46 3.34
CA TRP A 181 -16.39 -20.62 2.47
C TRP A 181 -16.83 -20.23 1.07
N GLU A 182 -17.02 -18.94 0.80
CA GLU A 182 -17.29 -18.41 -0.53
C GLU A 182 -16.01 -17.97 -1.24
N PRO A 183 -16.01 -17.91 -2.58
CA PRO A 183 -14.92 -17.28 -3.32
C PRO A 183 -14.71 -15.83 -2.88
N LEU A 184 -13.45 -15.39 -2.88
CA LEU A 184 -13.14 -14.01 -2.58
C LEU A 184 -13.85 -13.07 -3.58
N TYR A 185 -14.39 -11.97 -3.05
CA TYR A 185 -15.06 -10.97 -3.86
C TYR A 185 -14.03 -10.02 -4.49
N ARG A 186 -14.03 -9.90 -5.82
CA ARG A 186 -13.18 -8.96 -6.54
C ARG A 186 -13.83 -7.59 -6.55
N LEU A 187 -13.11 -6.59 -6.05
CA LEU A 187 -13.56 -5.20 -6.09
C LEU A 187 -13.51 -4.64 -7.51
N SER A 188 -14.56 -3.96 -7.92
CA SER A 188 -14.63 -3.22 -9.17
C SER A 188 -13.84 -1.91 -9.09
N VAL A 189 -13.55 -1.30 -10.24
CA VAL A 189 -12.84 0.00 -10.32
C VAL A 189 -13.58 1.09 -9.54
N ASP A 190 -14.91 1.10 -9.61
CA ASP A 190 -15.72 2.09 -8.89
C ASP A 190 -15.69 1.88 -7.37
N GLU A 191 -15.71 0.63 -6.91
CA GLU A 191 -15.53 0.30 -5.50
C GLU A 191 -14.14 0.69 -4.99
N LEU A 192 -13.08 0.43 -5.77
CA LEU A 192 -11.72 0.85 -5.42
C LEU A 192 -11.63 2.37 -5.21
N ARG A 193 -12.32 3.16 -6.03
CA ARG A 193 -12.39 4.61 -5.89
C ARG A 193 -13.21 5.04 -4.67
N ARG A 194 -14.44 4.52 -4.51
CA ARG A 194 -15.31 4.85 -3.36
C ARG A 194 -14.69 4.47 -2.04
N MET A 195 -14.04 3.30 -1.98
CA MET A 195 -13.33 2.80 -0.80
C MET A 195 -11.98 3.48 -0.58
N LYS A 196 -11.57 4.38 -1.48
CA LYS A 196 -10.30 5.11 -1.44
C LYS A 196 -9.06 4.21 -1.46
N LEU A 197 -9.18 3.03 -2.09
CA LEU A 197 -8.06 2.14 -2.36
C LEU A 197 -7.20 2.63 -3.53
N THR A 198 -7.75 3.50 -4.38
CA THR A 198 -7.00 4.25 -5.38
C THR A 198 -7.21 5.75 -5.15
N THR A 199 -6.14 6.53 -5.14
CA THR A 199 -6.12 7.99 -4.91
C THR A 199 -5.28 8.73 -5.94
N ALA A 200 -4.64 8.01 -6.86
CA ALA A 200 -3.84 8.54 -7.94
C ALA A 200 -4.22 7.85 -9.25
N GLU A 201 -4.09 8.54 -10.36
CA GLU A 201 -4.41 8.01 -11.70
C GLU A 201 -3.21 7.32 -12.36
N ALA A 202 -2.00 7.61 -11.90
CA ALA A 202 -0.77 6.98 -12.36
C ALA A 202 0.20 6.75 -11.21
N LEU A 203 1.02 5.69 -11.34
CA LEU A 203 2.02 5.34 -10.34
C LEU A 203 3.28 6.21 -10.47
N PHE A 204 3.76 6.37 -11.67
CA PHE A 204 4.86 7.23 -12.02
C PHE A 204 4.27 8.40 -12.81
N GLU A 205 4.42 9.62 -12.28
CA GLU A 205 4.03 10.79 -13.06
C GLU A 205 4.89 10.81 -14.34
N PRO A 206 4.30 11.07 -15.52
CA PRO A 206 5.11 11.36 -16.67
C PRO A 206 5.97 12.57 -16.26
N ASP A 207 7.29 12.47 -16.43
CA ASP A 207 8.18 13.60 -16.23
C ASP A 207 7.59 14.82 -16.92
N VAL A 208 7.09 15.77 -16.15
CA VAL A 208 6.73 17.09 -16.68
C VAL A 208 8.07 17.75 -16.98
N VAL A 209 8.57 17.47 -18.17
CA VAL A 209 9.75 18.13 -18.71
C VAL A 209 9.44 19.63 -18.74
N GLY A 210 9.99 20.34 -17.77
CA GLY A 210 10.13 21.78 -17.83
C GLY A 210 9.00 22.65 -17.28
N SER A 211 8.65 22.52 -16.01
CA SER A 211 8.13 23.68 -15.28
C SER A 211 9.21 24.17 -14.32
N PRO A 212 9.74 25.39 -14.50
CA PRO A 212 10.67 25.95 -13.52
C PRO A 212 9.94 26.10 -12.18
N PRO A 213 10.64 25.96 -11.04
CA PRO A 213 10.03 26.11 -9.72
C PRO A 213 9.37 27.49 -9.61
N PRO A 214 8.21 27.60 -8.91
CA PRO A 214 7.55 28.87 -8.74
C PRO A 214 8.51 29.85 -8.06
N LYS A 215 8.78 30.98 -8.74
CA LYS A 215 9.57 32.04 -8.15
C LYS A 215 8.86 32.55 -6.91
N SER A 216 9.48 32.36 -5.74
CA SER A 216 9.02 32.99 -4.51
C SER A 216 9.06 34.49 -4.67
N THR A 217 7.92 35.10 -4.91
CA THR A 217 7.73 36.54 -4.79
C THR A 217 7.73 36.90 -3.31
N THR A 218 8.91 37.21 -2.78
CA THR A 218 9.04 37.89 -1.51
C THR A 218 8.56 39.33 -1.73
N SER A 219 7.29 39.57 -1.41
CA SER A 219 6.76 40.93 -1.31
C SER A 219 7.36 41.58 -0.06
N LEU A 220 8.33 42.46 -0.25
CA LEU A 220 8.79 43.40 0.78
C LEU A 220 7.65 44.38 1.08
N ALA A 221 6.95 44.14 2.18
CA ALA A 221 6.03 45.11 2.74
C ALA A 221 6.84 46.31 3.26
N THR A 222 6.69 47.41 2.57
CA THR A 222 7.23 48.72 2.98
C THR A 222 6.51 49.17 4.24
N VAL A 223 7.23 49.16 5.37
CA VAL A 223 6.75 49.73 6.65
C VAL A 223 6.68 51.25 6.48
N GLY A 224 5.47 51.80 6.44
CA GLY A 224 5.22 53.23 6.49
C GLY A 224 5.64 53.84 7.83
N GLN A 225 6.44 54.90 7.78
CA GLN A 225 6.81 55.71 8.93
C GLN A 225 5.57 56.40 9.55
N PRO A 226 5.48 56.52 10.88
CA PRO A 226 4.45 57.31 11.53
C PRO A 226 4.76 58.82 11.40
N ALA A 227 3.74 59.59 11.03
CA ALA A 227 3.78 61.04 10.98
C ALA A 227 3.85 61.63 12.40
N ALA A 228 4.69 62.66 12.57
CA ALA A 228 4.84 63.44 13.80
C ALA A 228 3.60 64.32 14.04
N PRO A 229 3.26 64.59 15.35
CA PRO A 229 2.18 65.48 15.69
C PRO A 229 2.59 66.96 15.42
N ARG A 230 1.67 67.73 14.89
CA ARG A 230 1.74 69.20 14.84
C ARG A 230 0.90 69.76 15.97
N ASP A 231 1.46 70.80 16.59
CA ASP A 231 0.94 71.67 17.62
C ASP A 231 -0.54 72.07 17.51
#